data_5ff6be1b3b52ffac83915d5373d73ea3
#
_entry.id   5ff6be1b3b52ffac83915d5373d73ea3
#
_cell.length_a   1.000
_cell.length_b   1.000
_cell.length_c   1.000
_cell.angle_alpha   90.00
_cell.angle_beta   90.00
_cell.angle_gamma   90.00
#
_symmetry.space_group_name_H-M   'P 1'
#
loop_
_entity.id
_entity.type
_entity.pdbx_description
1 polymer ?
#
loop_
_entity_poly.entity_id
_entity_poly.type
_entity_poly.pdbx_seq_one_letter_code
_entity_poly.pdbx_strand_id
1 'polypeptide(L)'
;MGVSLQGPFHYPDVMVSCDPRDQRARKVIYHPCLIVEVLSPSTEAFDLGKKFRHYRRIDTLKEYVLIEADKMNVECYRLNENGKWELTSYSVEEATAIWNNIRGYLE
;
A
#
# COMPACT_ATOMS: atom_id res chain seq x y z
N MET A 1 -8.51 9.55 -0.77
CA MET A 1 -7.40 10.46 -1.05
C MET A 1 -6.44 9.83 -2.05
N GLY A 2 -5.90 10.59 -2.96
CA GLY A 2 -4.99 10.08 -3.97
C GLY A 2 -3.54 10.30 -3.61
N VAL A 3 -2.64 9.60 -4.31
CA VAL A 3 -1.21 9.85 -4.25
C VAL A 3 -0.71 10.28 -5.61
N SER A 4 0.08 11.34 -5.67
CA SER A 4 0.66 11.86 -6.89
C SER A 4 2.17 11.61 -6.91
N LEU A 5 2.62 11.11 -8.06
CA LEU A 5 4.01 11.00 -8.44
C LEU A 5 4.24 11.88 -9.65
N GLN A 6 5.47 12.00 -10.08
CA GLN A 6 5.74 12.48 -11.43
C GLN A 6 5.30 11.39 -12.39
N GLY A 7 4.01 11.41 -12.77
CA GLY A 7 3.43 10.37 -13.61
C GLY A 7 2.00 10.05 -13.20
N PRO A 8 1.60 8.77 -13.28
CA PRO A 8 0.21 8.39 -13.02
C PRO A 8 -0.26 8.73 -11.62
N PHE A 9 -1.52 9.13 -11.54
CA PHE A 9 -2.20 9.40 -10.29
C PHE A 9 -3.00 8.17 -9.87
N HIS A 10 -2.82 7.72 -8.62
CA HIS A 10 -3.48 6.53 -8.10
C HIS A 10 -4.28 6.84 -6.84
N TYR A 11 -5.31 6.01 -6.58
CA TYR A 11 -6.15 6.08 -5.39
C TYR A 11 -6.05 4.76 -4.62
N PRO A 12 -5.03 4.58 -3.76
CA PRO A 12 -4.95 3.38 -2.94
C PRO A 12 -6.07 3.34 -1.89
N ASP A 13 -6.39 2.12 -1.42
CA ASP A 13 -7.46 1.92 -0.44
C ASP A 13 -7.13 2.54 0.92
N VAL A 14 -5.88 2.43 1.34
CA VAL A 14 -5.39 3.06 2.57
C VAL A 14 -4.03 3.68 2.30
N MET A 15 -3.84 4.88 2.82
CA MET A 15 -2.59 5.61 2.74
C MET A 15 -2.29 6.25 4.07
N VAL A 16 -1.03 6.16 4.50
CA VAL A 16 -0.58 6.85 5.71
C VAL A 16 0.62 7.70 5.35
N SER A 17 0.57 8.96 5.72
CA SER A 17 1.71 9.87 5.60
C SER A 17 2.30 10.14 6.98
N CYS A 18 3.62 10.02 7.06
CA CYS A 18 4.39 10.36 8.26
C CYS A 18 5.16 11.68 8.09
N ASP A 19 4.91 12.37 6.99
CA ASP A 19 5.66 13.57 6.62
C ASP A 19 4.87 14.84 6.98
N PRO A 20 5.48 15.79 7.71
CA PRO A 20 4.81 17.05 8.05
C PRO A 20 4.31 17.85 6.85
N ARG A 21 4.93 17.67 5.68
CA ARG A 21 4.52 18.36 4.45
C ARG A 21 3.12 17.99 4.00
N ASP A 22 2.62 16.79 4.39
CA ASP A 22 1.27 16.31 4.05
C ASP A 22 0.23 16.61 5.14
N GLN A 23 0.62 17.25 6.21
CA GLN A 23 -0.23 17.42 7.40
C GLN A 23 -1.55 18.13 7.11
N ARG A 24 -1.58 19.00 6.09
CA ARG A 24 -2.78 19.72 5.67
C ARG A 24 -3.35 19.21 4.35
N ALA A 25 -2.87 18.06 3.87
CA ALA A 25 -3.33 17.52 2.61
C ALA A 25 -4.80 17.10 2.71
N ARG A 26 -5.61 17.48 1.73
CA ARG A 26 -7.04 17.16 1.68
C ARG A 26 -7.40 16.17 0.57
N LYS A 27 -6.74 16.26 -0.57
CA LYS A 27 -7.05 15.46 -1.76
C LYS A 27 -5.90 14.61 -2.24
N VAL A 28 -4.66 15.06 -2.01
CA VAL A 28 -3.46 14.40 -2.51
C VAL A 28 -2.42 14.33 -1.41
N ILE A 29 -1.84 13.15 -1.24
CA ILE A 29 -0.68 12.94 -0.40
C ILE A 29 0.53 12.74 -1.32
N TYR A 30 1.57 13.51 -1.11
CA TYR A 30 2.79 13.44 -1.90
C TYR A 30 3.89 12.61 -1.24
N HIS A 31 3.78 12.36 0.07
CA HIS A 31 4.86 11.75 0.85
C HIS A 31 4.33 10.62 1.75
N PRO A 32 3.64 9.61 1.18
CA PRO A 32 3.15 8.51 2.00
C PRO A 32 4.30 7.63 2.49
N CYS A 33 4.15 7.07 3.68
CA CYS A 33 5.08 6.08 4.22
C CYS A 33 4.54 4.65 4.15
N LEU A 34 3.22 4.50 4.05
CA LEU A 34 2.54 3.21 3.95
C LEU A 34 1.41 3.32 2.93
N ILE A 35 1.32 2.34 2.05
CA ILE A 35 0.20 2.19 1.11
C ILE A 35 -0.36 0.78 1.26
N VAL A 36 -1.69 0.67 1.34
CA VAL A 36 -2.40 -0.62 1.38
C VAL A 36 -3.38 -0.69 0.21
N GLU A 37 -3.31 -1.78 -0.55
CA GLU A 37 -4.25 -2.09 -1.62
C GLU A 37 -5.00 -3.36 -1.25
N VAL A 38 -6.33 -3.29 -1.31
CA VAL A 38 -7.20 -4.45 -1.12
C VAL A 38 -7.62 -4.95 -2.50
N LEU A 39 -7.30 -6.20 -2.78
CA LEU A 39 -7.51 -6.79 -4.10
C LEU A 39 -8.87 -7.45 -4.18
N SER A 40 -9.55 -7.23 -5.30
CA SER A 40 -10.78 -7.95 -5.65
C SER A 40 -10.46 -9.07 -6.64
N PRO A 41 -11.38 -10.05 -6.83
CA PRO A 41 -11.17 -11.10 -7.84
C PRO A 41 -10.98 -10.56 -9.25
N SER A 42 -11.46 -9.34 -9.53
CA SER A 42 -11.32 -8.72 -10.85
C SER A 42 -10.03 -7.93 -11.01
N THR A 43 -9.22 -7.81 -9.96
CA THR A 43 -7.94 -7.08 -10.04
C THR A 43 -6.92 -7.91 -10.83
N GLU A 44 -6.38 -7.33 -11.89
CA GLU A 44 -5.40 -8.01 -12.71
C GLU A 44 -3.99 -7.89 -12.15
N ALA A 45 -3.23 -8.99 -12.18
CA ALA A 45 -1.85 -9.01 -11.70
C ALA A 45 -0.96 -7.99 -12.41
N PHE A 46 -1.24 -7.72 -13.69
CA PHE A 46 -0.52 -6.72 -14.47
C PHE A 46 -0.63 -5.33 -13.85
N ASP A 47 -1.84 -4.94 -13.46
CA ASP A 47 -2.08 -3.62 -12.86
C ASP A 47 -1.37 -3.48 -11.52
N LEU A 48 -1.29 -4.56 -10.74
CA LEU A 48 -0.59 -4.55 -9.46
C LEU A 48 0.91 -4.33 -9.63
N GLY A 49 1.53 -5.01 -10.57
CA GLY A 49 2.95 -4.85 -10.86
C GLY A 49 3.28 -3.44 -11.34
N LYS A 50 2.41 -2.86 -12.17
CA LYS A 50 2.54 -1.50 -12.65
C LYS A 50 2.41 -0.49 -11.52
N LYS A 51 1.41 -0.66 -10.66
CA LYS A 51 1.21 0.22 -9.51
C LYS A 51 2.41 0.19 -8.57
N PHE A 52 2.92 -1.01 -8.25
CA PHE A 52 4.08 -1.12 -7.37
C PHE A 52 5.32 -0.45 -7.95
N ARG A 53 5.54 -0.58 -9.26
CA ARG A 53 6.66 0.10 -9.90
C ARG A 53 6.57 1.62 -9.76
N HIS A 54 5.36 2.17 -9.76
CA HIS A 54 5.14 3.60 -9.55
C HIS A 54 5.33 3.96 -8.09
N TYR A 55 4.73 3.21 -7.17
CA TYR A 55 4.77 3.52 -5.73
C TYR A 55 6.18 3.47 -5.17
N ARG A 56 6.99 2.48 -5.56
CA ARG A 56 8.34 2.36 -5.02
C ARG A 56 9.30 3.49 -5.42
N ARG A 57 8.87 4.36 -6.33
CA ARG A 57 9.62 5.58 -6.68
C ARG A 57 9.39 6.70 -5.68
N ILE A 58 8.41 6.57 -4.81
CA ILE A 58 8.14 7.56 -3.78
C ILE A 58 9.22 7.43 -2.70
N ASP A 59 10.01 8.48 -2.52
CA ASP A 59 11.16 8.48 -1.60
C ASP A 59 10.77 8.16 -0.16
N THR A 60 9.60 8.58 0.26
CA THR A 60 9.13 8.41 1.64
C THR A 60 8.46 7.07 1.90
N LEU A 61 8.12 6.32 0.86
CA LEU A 61 7.40 5.06 1.02
C LEU A 61 8.32 3.98 1.62
N LYS A 62 7.87 3.36 2.72
CA LYS A 62 8.61 2.33 3.44
C LYS A 62 7.92 0.97 3.40
N GLU A 63 6.60 0.95 3.26
CA GLU A 63 5.82 -0.28 3.24
C GLU A 63 4.70 -0.22 2.21
N TYR A 64 4.50 -1.34 1.54
CA TYR A 64 3.42 -1.54 0.59
C TYR A 64 2.75 -2.88 0.88
N VAL A 65 1.46 -2.85 1.20
CA VAL A 65 0.73 -4.05 1.65
C VAL A 65 -0.36 -4.39 0.64
N LEU A 66 -0.39 -5.65 0.21
CA LEU A 66 -1.43 -6.20 -0.66
C LEU A 66 -2.27 -7.17 0.15
N ILE A 67 -3.58 -6.99 0.12
CA ILE A 67 -4.52 -7.83 0.84
C ILE A 67 -5.51 -8.46 -0.15
N GLU A 68 -5.55 -9.80 -0.18
CA GLU A 68 -6.57 -10.55 -0.90
C GLU A 68 -7.55 -11.10 0.13
N ALA A 69 -8.63 -10.36 0.39
CA ALA A 69 -9.55 -10.70 1.47
C ALA A 69 -10.31 -12.01 1.23
N ASP A 70 -10.64 -12.32 -0.03
CA ASP A 70 -11.35 -13.55 -0.39
C ASP A 70 -10.51 -14.82 -0.16
N LYS A 71 -9.20 -14.70 -0.27
CA LYS A 71 -8.25 -15.81 -0.05
C LYS A 71 -7.54 -15.70 1.30
N MET A 72 -7.80 -14.66 2.03
CA MET A 72 -7.12 -14.31 3.28
C MET A 72 -5.61 -14.39 3.12
N ASN A 73 -5.10 -13.72 2.09
CA ASN A 73 -3.68 -13.63 1.77
C ASN A 73 -3.21 -12.19 1.94
N VAL A 74 -2.12 -12.00 2.67
CA VAL A 74 -1.49 -10.69 2.85
C VAL A 74 -0.02 -10.80 2.49
N GLU A 75 0.42 -9.88 1.65
CA GLU A 75 1.82 -9.75 1.26
C GLU A 75 2.29 -8.34 1.62
N CYS A 76 3.40 -8.23 2.31
CA CYS A 76 3.98 -6.95 2.70
C CYS A 76 5.33 -6.78 2.03
N TYR A 77 5.48 -5.70 1.28
CA TYR A 77 6.75 -5.27 0.73
C TYR A 77 7.30 -4.17 1.63
N ARG A 78 8.48 -4.39 2.17
CA ARG A 78 9.13 -3.43 3.08
C ARG A 78 10.49 -3.03 2.56
N LEU A 79 10.77 -1.73 2.57
CA LEU A 79 12.07 -1.20 2.17
C LEU A 79 13.08 -1.45 3.28
N ASN A 80 14.18 -2.15 2.96
CA ASN A 80 15.23 -2.45 3.93
C ASN A 80 16.30 -1.34 3.98
N GLU A 81 17.27 -1.51 4.87
CA GLU A 81 18.36 -0.55 5.09
C GLU A 81 19.24 -0.36 3.84
N ASN A 82 19.29 -1.35 2.97
CA ASN A 82 20.08 -1.31 1.75
C ASN A 82 19.36 -0.71 0.56
N GLY A 83 18.15 -0.16 0.78
CA GLY A 83 17.35 0.42 -0.28
C GLY A 83 16.65 -0.60 -1.16
N LYS A 84 16.51 -1.83 -0.71
CA LYS A 84 15.86 -2.91 -1.45
C LYS A 84 14.54 -3.28 -0.81
N TRP A 85 13.58 -3.68 -1.65
CA TRP A 85 12.27 -4.11 -1.20
C TRP A 85 12.27 -5.60 -0.90
N GLU A 86 11.83 -5.95 0.31
CA GLU A 86 11.72 -7.34 0.76
C GLU A 86 10.25 -7.72 0.89
N LEU A 87 9.92 -8.91 0.38
CA LEU A 87 8.57 -9.47 0.48
C LEU A 87 8.46 -10.36 1.70
N THR A 88 7.43 -10.15 2.50
CA THR A 88 7.03 -11.03 3.60
C THR A 88 5.63 -11.53 3.34
N SER A 89 5.43 -12.85 3.34
CA SER A 89 4.13 -13.49 3.25
C SER A 89 3.69 -13.92 4.63
N TYR A 90 2.40 -13.84 4.90
CA TYR A 90 1.82 -14.16 6.21
C TYR A 90 0.97 -15.42 6.15
N SER A 91 0.90 -16.14 7.26
CA SER A 91 -0.02 -17.27 7.42
C SER A 91 -1.47 -16.78 7.35
N VAL A 92 -2.41 -17.70 7.13
CA VAL A 92 -3.84 -17.35 7.12
C VAL A 92 -4.26 -16.70 8.43
N GLU A 93 -3.76 -17.18 9.55
CA GLU A 93 -4.08 -16.63 10.87
C GLU A 93 -3.56 -15.20 11.04
N GLU A 94 -2.31 -14.96 10.67
CA GLU A 94 -1.71 -13.63 10.71
C GLU A 94 -2.41 -12.67 9.75
N ALA A 95 -2.72 -13.15 8.54
CA ALA A 95 -3.42 -12.35 7.53
C ALA A 95 -4.82 -11.96 8.01
N THR A 96 -5.53 -12.88 8.67
CA THR A 96 -6.86 -12.61 9.23
C THR A 96 -6.79 -11.51 10.29
N ALA A 97 -5.79 -11.56 11.16
CA ALA A 97 -5.61 -10.54 12.20
C ALA A 97 -5.33 -9.16 11.58
N ILE A 98 -4.47 -9.11 10.57
CA ILE A 98 -4.14 -7.88 9.85
C ILE A 98 -5.40 -7.32 9.17
N TRP A 99 -6.16 -8.16 8.47
CA TRP A 99 -7.39 -7.76 7.81
C TRP A 99 -8.41 -7.19 8.79
N ASN A 100 -8.60 -7.83 9.93
CA ASN A 100 -9.54 -7.36 10.96
C ASN A 100 -9.15 -5.99 11.51
N ASN A 101 -7.86 -5.70 11.59
CA ASN A 101 -7.39 -4.39 12.04
C ASN A 101 -7.55 -3.31 10.97
N ILE A 102 -7.39 -3.66 9.70
CA ILE A 102 -7.39 -2.69 8.60
C ILE A 102 -8.80 -2.38 8.11
N ARG A 103 -9.68 -3.36 8.05
CA ARG A 103 -11.01 -3.18 7.43
C ARG A 103 -11.82 -2.05 8.05
N GLY A 104 -11.58 -1.72 9.31
CA GLY A 104 -12.24 -0.59 9.97
C GLY A 104 -11.90 0.77 9.35
N TYR A 105 -10.75 0.87 8.70
CA TYR A 105 -10.36 2.09 8.01
C TYR A 105 -11.00 2.21 6.62
N LEU A 106 -11.59 1.14 6.12
CA LEU A 106 -12.20 1.09 4.78
C LEU A 106 -13.70 1.37 4.81
N GLU A 107 -14.32 1.33 5.97
CA GLU A 107 -15.77 1.51 6.17
C GLU A 107 -16.18 2.99 6.33
#